data_37be74485fccd633bc10eebf318db2ca
#
_entry.id   37be74485fccd633bc10eebf318db2ca
#
_cell.length_a   1.000
_cell.length_b   1.000
_cell.length_c   1.000
_cell.angle_alpha   90.00
_cell.angle_beta   90.00
_cell.angle_gamma   90.00
#
_symmetry.space_group_name_H-M   'P 1'
#
loop_
_entity.id
_entity.type
_entity.pdbx_description
1 polymer ?
#
loop_
_entity_poly.entity_id
_entity_poly.type
_entity_poly.pdbx_seq_one_letter_code
_entity_poly.pdbx_strand_id
1 'polypeptide(L)'
;PNGAGKTTLLNIIATVLKASAGTICYEQKNVFDDLAGYHSMVGYLPQKIGFYTHFTGYDMMKYMHYLKGGDRKNTRQIDELLQRVNLYDVKDNKIATYSGGMKQRLGIAQAFLESPRILLLDEPTVGLDLEERAEFKRMIQEAGKEMTVILSTHIVSDVEETADYILVMNEGKVLENHAMSYYMKQIEDKELTGLEQYYLHLT
;
A
#
# COMPACT_ATOMS: atom_id res chain seq x y z
N PRO A 1 3.92 -9.36 13.52
CA PRO A 1 4.63 -8.44 14.44
C PRO A 1 5.63 -7.56 13.71
N ASN A 2 6.19 -6.58 14.43
CA ASN A 2 7.33 -5.81 13.94
C ASN A 2 8.54 -6.75 13.77
N GLY A 3 9.33 -6.54 12.72
CA GLY A 3 10.48 -7.42 12.42
C GLY A 3 10.13 -8.76 11.75
N ALA A 4 8.86 -9.06 11.49
CA ALA A 4 8.44 -10.31 10.83
C ALA A 4 8.89 -10.45 9.36
N GLY A 5 9.45 -9.39 8.74
CA GLY A 5 9.90 -9.41 7.35
C GLY A 5 8.91 -8.81 6.34
N LYS A 6 7.77 -8.25 6.76
CA LYS A 6 6.74 -7.68 5.88
C LYS A 6 7.29 -6.61 4.92
N THR A 7 7.95 -5.58 5.46
CA THR A 7 8.61 -4.54 4.67
C THR A 7 9.66 -5.10 3.72
N THR A 8 10.45 -6.09 4.16
CA THR A 8 11.45 -6.76 3.31
C THR A 8 10.78 -7.44 2.12
N LEU A 9 9.69 -8.19 2.36
CA LEU A 9 8.92 -8.85 1.31
C LEU A 9 8.33 -7.84 0.32
N LEU A 10 7.72 -6.76 0.80
CA LEU A 10 7.18 -5.70 -0.06
C LEU A 10 8.28 -5.02 -0.89
N ASN A 11 9.44 -4.72 -0.29
CA ASN A 11 10.57 -4.16 -1.02
C ASN A 11 11.10 -5.11 -2.11
N ILE A 12 11.07 -6.42 -1.86
CA ILE A 12 11.46 -7.42 -2.87
C ILE A 12 10.43 -7.46 -3.99
N ILE A 13 9.13 -7.48 -3.67
CA ILE A 13 8.06 -7.46 -4.69
C ILE A 13 8.11 -6.14 -5.48
N ALA A 14 8.34 -5.01 -4.82
CA ALA A 14 8.52 -3.71 -5.49
C ALA A 14 9.85 -3.62 -6.28
N THR A 15 10.69 -4.65 -6.26
CA THR A 15 12.03 -4.71 -6.88
C THR A 15 13.01 -3.64 -6.39
N VAL A 16 12.73 -3.02 -5.25
CA VAL A 16 13.62 -2.07 -4.55
C VAL A 16 14.77 -2.83 -3.87
N LEU A 17 14.50 -4.05 -3.39
CA LEU A 17 15.47 -4.94 -2.78
C LEU A 17 15.60 -6.21 -3.63
N LYS A 18 16.84 -6.61 -3.94
CA LYS A 18 17.11 -7.85 -4.67
C LYS A 18 16.93 -9.06 -3.75
N ALA A 19 16.13 -10.04 -4.18
CA ALA A 19 16.04 -11.32 -3.48
C ALA A 19 17.37 -12.10 -3.57
N SER A 20 17.75 -12.80 -2.49
CA SER A 20 18.93 -13.68 -2.46
C SER A 20 18.71 -14.95 -3.29
N ALA A 21 17.46 -15.42 -3.38
CA ALA A 21 17.05 -16.58 -4.16
C ALA A 21 15.55 -16.51 -4.47
N GLY A 22 15.09 -17.37 -5.38
CA GLY A 22 13.70 -17.42 -5.81
C GLY A 22 13.38 -16.51 -6.99
N THR A 23 12.13 -16.49 -7.40
CA THR A 23 11.62 -15.71 -8.54
C THR A 23 10.35 -14.95 -8.14
N ILE A 24 10.13 -13.81 -8.77
CA ILE A 24 8.89 -13.03 -8.67
C ILE A 24 8.20 -13.12 -10.03
N CYS A 25 6.97 -13.62 -10.02
CA CYS A 25 6.18 -13.73 -11.25
C CYS A 25 4.87 -12.95 -11.11
N TYR A 26 4.49 -12.26 -12.18
CA TYR A 26 3.19 -11.67 -12.38
C TYR A 26 2.58 -12.23 -13.66
N GLU A 27 1.35 -12.73 -13.61
CA GLU A 27 0.69 -13.42 -14.74
C GLU A 27 1.61 -14.49 -15.39
N GLN A 28 2.28 -15.30 -14.56
CA GLN A 28 3.21 -16.37 -14.94
C GLN A 28 4.50 -15.91 -15.65
N LYS A 29 4.76 -14.62 -15.77
CA LYS A 29 5.99 -14.06 -16.33
C LYS A 29 6.90 -13.58 -15.21
N ASN A 30 8.21 -13.84 -15.35
CA ASN A 30 9.18 -13.29 -14.42
C ASN A 30 9.21 -11.75 -14.58
N VAL A 31 9.05 -11.02 -13.49
CA VAL A 31 9.02 -9.54 -13.52
C VAL A 31 10.32 -8.92 -14.00
N PHE A 32 11.44 -9.65 -13.91
CA PHE A 32 12.74 -9.19 -14.37
C PHE A 32 12.94 -9.35 -15.89
N ASP A 33 12.04 -10.05 -16.60
CA ASP A 33 12.09 -10.15 -18.07
C ASP A 33 11.67 -8.84 -18.73
N ASP A 34 10.77 -8.05 -18.07
CA ASP A 34 10.38 -6.70 -18.45
C ASP A 34 10.16 -5.82 -17.21
N LEU A 35 11.27 -5.40 -16.62
CA LEU A 35 11.26 -4.61 -15.39
C LEU A 35 10.60 -3.23 -15.58
N ALA A 36 10.76 -2.61 -16.75
CA ALA A 36 10.16 -1.31 -17.05
C ALA A 36 8.62 -1.43 -17.15
N GLY A 37 8.13 -2.46 -17.85
CA GLY A 37 6.71 -2.78 -17.91
C GLY A 37 6.14 -3.10 -16.54
N TYR A 38 6.86 -3.88 -15.72
CA TYR A 38 6.44 -4.16 -14.35
C TYR A 38 6.31 -2.89 -13.50
N HIS A 39 7.33 -2.01 -13.52
CA HIS A 39 7.31 -0.77 -12.76
C HIS A 39 6.18 0.18 -13.18
N SER A 40 5.80 0.19 -14.46
CA SER A 40 4.67 0.99 -14.93
C SER A 40 3.32 0.54 -14.35
N MET A 41 3.21 -0.75 -13.98
CA MET A 41 2.01 -1.35 -13.40
C MET A 41 1.96 -1.28 -11.87
N VAL A 42 3.07 -0.94 -11.21
CA VAL A 42 3.16 -0.95 -9.73
C VAL A 42 2.99 0.45 -9.17
N GLY A 43 2.05 0.60 -8.23
CA GLY A 43 2.01 1.68 -7.27
C GLY A 43 2.64 1.23 -5.96
N TYR A 44 3.56 2.01 -5.40
CA TYR A 44 4.24 1.64 -4.16
C TYR A 44 4.26 2.77 -3.15
N LEU A 45 3.76 2.49 -1.95
CA LEU A 45 3.89 3.33 -0.76
C LEU A 45 4.86 2.65 0.21
N PRO A 46 6.10 3.10 0.35
CA PRO A 46 7.04 2.57 1.33
C PRO A 46 6.72 3.09 2.75
N GLN A 47 7.12 2.35 3.78
CA GLN A 47 6.97 2.74 5.19
C GLN A 47 7.59 4.12 5.51
N LYS A 48 8.72 4.45 4.87
CA LYS A 48 9.36 5.77 4.96
C LYS A 48 9.33 6.44 3.61
N ILE A 49 8.55 7.50 3.51
CA ILE A 49 8.38 8.24 2.27
C ILE A 49 9.43 9.35 2.20
N GLY A 50 10.27 9.32 1.16
CA GLY A 50 11.25 10.35 0.86
C GLY A 50 10.69 11.39 -0.11
N PHE A 51 10.22 12.53 0.40
CA PHE A 51 9.77 13.64 -0.45
C PHE A 51 10.87 14.70 -0.65
N TYR A 52 10.86 15.35 -1.80
CA TYR A 52 11.57 16.60 -2.01
C TYR A 52 10.83 17.72 -1.27
N THR A 53 11.26 18.04 -0.06
CA THR A 53 10.52 18.91 0.87
C THR A 53 10.39 20.37 0.37
N HIS A 54 11.20 20.79 -0.60
CA HIS A 54 11.12 22.10 -1.26
C HIS A 54 10.06 22.15 -2.38
N PHE A 55 9.56 21.00 -2.84
CA PHE A 55 8.42 20.91 -3.77
C PHE A 55 7.12 21.23 -3.05
N THR A 56 6.13 21.71 -3.80
CA THR A 56 4.75 21.70 -3.36
C THR A 56 4.17 20.28 -3.45
N GLY A 57 3.02 20.03 -2.77
CA GLY A 57 2.33 18.74 -2.92
C GLY A 57 1.98 18.47 -4.39
N TYR A 58 1.50 19.50 -5.10
CA TYR A 58 1.15 19.42 -6.52
C TYR A 58 2.36 19.16 -7.41
N ASP A 59 3.49 19.86 -7.18
CA ASP A 59 4.72 19.64 -7.97
C ASP A 59 5.26 18.22 -7.78
N MET A 60 5.17 17.67 -6.57
CA MET A 60 5.59 16.30 -6.29
C MET A 60 4.71 15.29 -7.06
N MET A 61 3.39 15.48 -7.05
CA MET A 61 2.47 14.64 -7.81
C MET A 61 2.73 14.72 -9.31
N LYS A 62 2.94 15.92 -9.86
CA LYS A 62 3.32 16.12 -11.28
C LYS A 62 4.63 15.43 -11.62
N TYR A 63 5.63 15.56 -10.77
CA TYR A 63 6.92 14.93 -10.98
C TYR A 63 6.77 13.41 -11.09
N MET A 64 6.03 12.79 -10.17
CA MET A 64 5.79 11.35 -10.18
C MET A 64 4.92 10.90 -11.35
N HIS A 65 3.89 11.68 -11.70
CA HIS A 65 3.05 11.45 -12.88
C HIS A 65 3.92 11.37 -14.16
N TYR A 66 4.84 12.33 -14.35
CA TYR A 66 5.71 12.33 -15.51
C TYR A 66 6.75 11.21 -15.51
N LEU A 67 7.28 10.83 -14.34
CA LEU A 67 8.19 9.69 -14.21
C LEU A 67 7.51 8.36 -14.58
N LYS A 68 6.22 8.23 -14.29
CA LYS A 68 5.41 7.07 -14.65
C LYS A 68 4.92 7.08 -16.11
N GLY A 69 5.27 8.09 -16.90
CA GLY A 69 4.89 8.21 -18.30
C GLY A 69 3.55 8.91 -18.53
N GLY A 70 2.99 9.55 -17.51
CA GLY A 70 1.74 10.30 -17.61
C GLY A 70 1.81 11.47 -18.59
N ASP A 71 0.69 11.77 -19.23
CA ASP A 71 0.59 12.86 -20.22
C ASP A 71 0.73 14.23 -19.54
N ARG A 72 1.73 14.99 -19.98
CA ARG A 72 2.02 16.34 -19.46
C ARG A 72 0.86 17.33 -19.61
N LYS A 73 -0.06 17.08 -20.53
CA LYS A 73 -1.24 17.92 -20.78
C LYS A 73 -2.46 17.50 -19.96
N ASN A 74 -2.44 16.30 -19.39
CA ASN A 74 -3.56 15.74 -18.63
C ASN A 74 -3.15 15.52 -17.16
N THR A 75 -3.40 16.50 -16.33
CA THR A 75 -3.13 16.44 -14.88
C THR A 75 -4.40 16.26 -14.04
N ARG A 76 -5.52 15.95 -14.68
CA ARG A 76 -6.83 15.82 -14.00
C ARG A 76 -6.80 14.79 -12.88
N GLN A 77 -6.15 13.63 -13.10
CA GLN A 77 -6.01 12.58 -12.09
C GLN A 77 -5.30 13.08 -10.83
N ILE A 78 -4.33 13.98 -10.97
CA ILE A 78 -3.61 14.58 -9.83
C ILE A 78 -4.58 15.34 -8.93
N ASP A 79 -5.42 16.20 -9.52
CA ASP A 79 -6.41 16.98 -8.75
C ASP A 79 -7.44 16.07 -8.09
N GLU A 80 -7.94 15.04 -8.79
CA GLU A 80 -8.87 14.05 -8.25
C GLU A 80 -8.27 13.27 -7.07
N LEU A 81 -7.02 12.82 -7.19
CA LEU A 81 -6.33 12.11 -6.10
C LEU A 81 -6.08 13.02 -4.89
N LEU A 82 -5.66 14.28 -5.11
CA LEU A 82 -5.45 15.23 -4.03
C LEU A 82 -6.75 15.59 -3.31
N GLN A 83 -7.89 15.64 -4.03
CA GLN A 83 -9.21 15.79 -3.42
C GLN A 83 -9.56 14.58 -2.54
N ARG A 84 -9.38 13.37 -3.05
CA ARG A 84 -9.69 12.13 -2.31
C ARG A 84 -8.91 12.00 -1.00
N VAL A 85 -7.68 12.50 -0.96
CA VAL A 85 -6.86 12.45 0.25
C VAL A 85 -6.90 13.76 1.07
N ASN A 86 -7.86 14.65 0.82
CA ASN A 86 -8.03 15.93 1.53
C ASN A 86 -6.75 16.80 1.56
N LEU A 87 -6.06 16.90 0.42
CA LEU A 87 -4.86 17.75 0.27
C LEU A 87 -5.02 18.81 -0.83
N TYR A 88 -6.17 18.88 -1.50
CA TYR A 88 -6.38 19.78 -2.63
C TYR A 88 -6.19 21.25 -2.26
N ASP A 89 -6.76 21.70 -1.14
CA ASP A 89 -6.72 23.10 -0.70
C ASP A 89 -5.32 23.56 -0.25
N VAL A 90 -4.45 22.60 0.05
CA VAL A 90 -3.07 22.85 0.50
C VAL A 90 -2.01 22.37 -0.50
N LYS A 91 -2.44 21.97 -1.71
CA LYS A 91 -1.56 21.37 -2.72
C LYS A 91 -0.39 22.26 -3.15
N ASP A 92 -0.58 23.58 -3.09
CA ASP A 92 0.42 24.57 -3.48
C ASP A 92 1.38 24.96 -2.34
N ASN A 93 1.17 24.41 -1.13
CA ASN A 93 2.07 24.57 0.00
C ASN A 93 3.26 23.62 -0.12
N LYS A 94 4.43 24.08 0.35
CA LYS A 94 5.63 23.23 0.36
C LYS A 94 5.46 22.03 1.28
N ILE A 95 5.93 20.85 0.84
CA ILE A 95 5.90 19.61 1.62
C ILE A 95 6.65 19.75 2.94
N ALA A 96 7.62 20.66 3.03
CA ALA A 96 8.28 21.00 4.29
C ALA A 96 7.29 21.39 5.41
N THR A 97 6.14 22.01 5.05
CA THR A 97 5.10 22.47 5.98
C THR A 97 4.04 21.43 6.28
N TYR A 98 4.06 20.28 5.59
CA TYR A 98 3.09 19.21 5.79
C TYR A 98 3.33 18.47 7.09
N SER A 99 2.25 18.16 7.80
CA SER A 99 2.27 17.24 8.94
C SER A 99 2.66 15.81 8.53
N GLY A 100 2.91 14.94 9.50
CA GLY A 100 3.16 13.51 9.23
C GLY A 100 2.00 12.85 8.49
N GLY A 101 0.75 13.06 8.94
CA GLY A 101 -0.47 12.57 8.28
C GLY A 101 -0.64 13.13 6.87
N MET A 102 -0.39 14.43 6.66
CA MET A 102 -0.43 15.03 5.30
C MET A 102 0.59 14.39 4.36
N LYS A 103 1.81 14.12 4.84
CA LYS A 103 2.82 13.39 4.05
C LYS A 103 2.38 11.97 3.74
N GLN A 104 1.80 11.28 4.71
CA GLN A 104 1.26 9.93 4.51
C GLN A 104 0.17 9.92 3.44
N ARG A 105 -0.79 10.84 3.51
CA ARG A 105 -1.86 11.00 2.52
C ARG A 105 -1.34 11.36 1.12
N LEU A 106 -0.32 12.22 1.03
CA LEU A 106 0.34 12.52 -0.24
C LEU A 106 1.00 11.27 -0.83
N GLY A 107 1.65 10.44 0.00
CA GLY A 107 2.24 9.17 -0.42
C GLY A 107 1.20 8.16 -0.91
N ILE A 108 0.05 8.09 -0.25
CA ILE A 108 -1.09 7.28 -0.70
C ILE A 108 -1.54 7.76 -2.09
N ALA A 109 -1.81 9.06 -2.27
CA ALA A 109 -2.20 9.61 -3.56
C ALA A 109 -1.18 9.31 -4.66
N GLN A 110 0.12 9.43 -4.35
CA GLN A 110 1.22 9.11 -5.28
C GLN A 110 1.22 7.65 -5.70
N ALA A 111 0.91 6.71 -4.81
CA ALA A 111 0.87 5.29 -5.14
C ALA A 111 -0.25 4.95 -6.13
N PHE A 112 -1.35 5.70 -6.13
CA PHE A 112 -2.49 5.53 -7.06
C PHE A 112 -2.28 6.20 -8.43
N LEU A 113 -1.21 6.97 -8.65
CA LEU A 113 -0.95 7.61 -9.94
C LEU A 113 -0.84 6.59 -11.07
N GLU A 114 -1.39 6.95 -12.23
CA GLU A 114 -1.41 6.15 -13.48
C GLU A 114 -2.16 4.83 -13.35
N SER A 115 -3.13 4.74 -12.42
CA SER A 115 -4.02 3.58 -12.27
C SER A 115 -3.26 2.25 -12.28
N PRO A 116 -2.44 1.98 -11.26
CA PRO A 116 -1.61 0.78 -11.21
C PRO A 116 -2.46 -0.48 -11.25
N ARG A 117 -1.90 -1.59 -11.74
CA ARG A 117 -2.51 -2.93 -11.64
C ARG A 117 -2.17 -3.64 -10.33
N ILE A 118 -1.06 -3.25 -9.73
CA ILE A 118 -0.56 -3.77 -8.45
C ILE A 118 -0.29 -2.59 -7.53
N LEU A 119 -0.92 -2.59 -6.37
CA LEU A 119 -0.73 -1.57 -5.34
C LEU A 119 -0.06 -2.20 -4.12
N LEU A 120 1.14 -1.75 -3.80
CA LEU A 120 1.93 -2.21 -2.66
C LEU A 120 1.95 -1.13 -1.59
N LEU A 121 1.48 -1.43 -0.39
CA LEU A 121 1.31 -0.46 0.69
C LEU A 121 1.95 -0.98 1.98
N ASP A 122 2.98 -0.31 2.46
CA ASP A 122 3.69 -0.69 3.67
C ASP A 122 3.28 0.22 4.84
N GLU A 123 2.51 -0.32 5.79
CA GLU A 123 1.97 0.38 6.97
C GLU A 123 1.22 1.70 6.61
N PRO A 124 0.28 1.69 5.65
CA PRO A 124 -0.29 2.90 5.07
C PRO A 124 -1.13 3.74 6.04
N THR A 125 -1.68 3.14 7.09
CA THR A 125 -2.59 3.81 8.04
C THR A 125 -1.89 4.44 9.23
N VAL A 126 -0.57 4.26 9.34
CA VAL A 126 0.22 4.87 10.41
C VAL A 126 0.20 6.40 10.26
N GLY A 127 -0.20 7.09 11.34
CA GLY A 127 -0.28 8.56 11.38
C GLY A 127 -1.55 9.16 10.76
N LEU A 128 -2.49 8.35 10.31
CA LEU A 128 -3.83 8.78 9.92
C LEU A 128 -4.76 8.85 11.13
N ASP A 129 -5.62 9.85 11.17
CA ASP A 129 -6.71 9.90 12.14
C ASP A 129 -7.86 8.95 11.75
N LEU A 130 -8.93 8.92 12.56
CA LEU A 130 -10.03 7.98 12.38
C LEU A 130 -10.78 8.19 11.04
N GLU A 131 -11.03 9.44 10.67
CA GLU A 131 -11.74 9.78 9.42
C GLU A 131 -10.87 9.48 8.19
N GLU A 132 -9.60 9.86 8.25
CA GLU A 132 -8.60 9.58 7.22
C GLU A 132 -8.42 8.08 6.99
N ARG A 133 -8.41 7.29 8.08
CA ARG A 133 -8.32 5.83 8.01
C ARG A 133 -9.58 5.21 7.39
N ALA A 134 -10.76 5.70 7.73
CA ALA A 134 -12.01 5.23 7.15
C ALA A 134 -12.07 5.52 5.63
N GLU A 135 -11.61 6.72 5.20
CA GLU A 135 -11.52 7.04 3.77
C GLU A 135 -10.49 6.16 3.05
N PHE A 136 -9.32 5.94 3.66
CA PHE A 136 -8.31 5.03 3.12
C PHE A 136 -8.87 3.61 2.91
N LYS A 137 -9.59 3.06 3.89
CA LYS A 137 -10.24 1.74 3.78
C LYS A 137 -11.20 1.68 2.58
N ARG A 138 -12.03 2.72 2.39
CA ARG A 138 -12.91 2.83 1.21
C ARG A 138 -12.12 2.83 -0.10
N MET A 139 -11.03 3.61 -0.17
CA MET A 139 -10.15 3.64 -1.34
C MET A 139 -9.58 2.25 -1.66
N ILE A 140 -9.16 1.50 -0.64
CA ILE A 140 -8.61 0.14 -0.82
C ILE A 140 -9.69 -0.85 -1.27
N GLN A 141 -10.87 -0.81 -0.68
CA GLN A 141 -11.99 -1.67 -1.10
C GLN A 141 -12.43 -1.41 -2.54
N GLU A 142 -12.44 -0.13 -2.98
CA GLU A 142 -12.71 0.21 -4.38
C GLU A 142 -11.59 -0.29 -5.30
N ALA A 143 -10.33 -0.06 -4.91
CA ALA A 143 -9.15 -0.47 -5.67
C ALA A 143 -9.10 -2.00 -5.85
N GLY A 144 -9.42 -2.77 -4.81
CA GLY A 144 -9.40 -4.23 -4.83
C GLY A 144 -10.36 -4.86 -5.86
N LYS A 145 -11.33 -4.10 -6.37
CA LYS A 145 -12.23 -4.56 -7.44
C LYS A 145 -11.56 -4.59 -8.83
N GLU A 146 -10.53 -3.78 -9.03
CA GLU A 146 -9.91 -3.57 -10.34
C GLU A 146 -8.41 -3.90 -10.36
N MET A 147 -7.75 -3.96 -9.20
CA MET A 147 -6.32 -4.18 -9.08
C MET A 147 -5.95 -5.11 -7.93
N THR A 148 -4.76 -5.68 -7.99
CA THR A 148 -4.21 -6.46 -6.86
C THR A 148 -3.64 -5.50 -5.81
N VAL A 149 -4.18 -5.54 -4.59
CA VAL A 149 -3.67 -4.74 -3.47
C VAL A 149 -2.94 -5.65 -2.49
N ILE A 150 -1.68 -5.34 -2.19
CA ILE A 150 -0.89 -6.00 -1.15
C ILE A 150 -0.57 -4.98 -0.07
N LEU A 151 -1.14 -5.20 1.10
CA LEU A 151 -1.06 -4.31 2.25
C LEU A 151 -0.30 -4.99 3.37
N SER A 152 0.73 -4.36 3.90
CA SER A 152 1.32 -4.75 5.18
C SER A 152 0.78 -3.89 6.30
N THR A 153 0.42 -4.51 7.41
CA THR A 153 0.02 -3.79 8.63
C THR A 153 0.22 -4.67 9.85
N HIS A 154 0.34 -4.03 11.00
CA HIS A 154 0.23 -4.69 12.30
C HIS A 154 -1.11 -4.39 12.99
N ILE A 155 -2.00 -3.65 12.32
CA ILE A 155 -3.32 -3.26 12.83
C ILE A 155 -4.37 -4.25 12.27
N VAL A 156 -4.83 -5.14 13.11
CA VAL A 156 -5.72 -6.25 12.72
C VAL A 156 -7.05 -5.73 12.16
N SER A 157 -7.62 -4.67 12.74
CA SER A 157 -8.87 -4.07 12.26
C SER A 157 -8.80 -3.52 10.83
N ASP A 158 -7.62 -3.18 10.33
CA ASP A 158 -7.46 -2.75 8.94
C ASP A 158 -7.58 -3.95 7.98
N VAL A 159 -7.19 -5.15 8.45
CA VAL A 159 -7.25 -6.40 7.69
C VAL A 159 -8.66 -6.96 7.66
N GLU A 160 -9.35 -7.02 8.81
CA GLU A 160 -10.68 -7.62 8.93
C GLU A 160 -11.72 -7.02 7.98
N GLU A 161 -11.61 -5.72 7.71
CA GLU A 161 -12.58 -5.01 6.87
C GLU A 161 -12.21 -4.97 5.38
N THR A 162 -10.94 -5.22 5.02
CA THR A 162 -10.46 -4.95 3.65
C THR A 162 -9.85 -6.15 2.93
N ALA A 163 -9.43 -7.20 3.65
CA ALA A 163 -8.65 -8.27 3.05
C ALA A 163 -9.52 -9.44 2.57
N ASP A 164 -9.28 -9.90 1.34
CA ASP A 164 -9.81 -11.18 0.83
C ASP A 164 -8.93 -12.36 1.28
N TYR A 165 -7.62 -12.12 1.38
CA TYR A 165 -6.59 -13.10 1.78
C TYR A 165 -5.68 -12.52 2.84
N ILE A 166 -5.26 -13.36 3.77
CA ILE A 166 -4.29 -13.00 4.82
C ILE A 166 -3.07 -13.90 4.71
N LEU A 167 -1.91 -13.26 4.73
CA LEU A 167 -0.62 -13.91 4.81
C LEU A 167 0.00 -13.56 6.16
N VAL A 168 0.12 -14.56 7.04
CA VAL A 168 0.72 -14.40 8.37
C VAL A 168 2.21 -14.65 8.29
N MET A 169 3.00 -13.69 8.77
CA MET A 169 4.46 -13.77 8.76
C MET A 169 5.03 -13.66 10.17
N ASN A 170 6.04 -14.46 10.46
CA ASN A 170 6.88 -14.32 11.65
C ASN A 170 8.32 -14.71 11.34
N GLU A 171 9.31 -13.98 11.87
CA GLU A 171 10.76 -14.25 11.71
C GLU A 171 11.19 -14.49 10.25
N GLY A 172 10.64 -13.75 9.30
CA GLY A 172 10.94 -13.87 7.87
C GLY A 172 10.32 -15.09 7.18
N LYS A 173 9.44 -15.83 7.85
CA LYS A 173 8.73 -17.00 7.31
C LYS A 173 7.25 -16.71 7.16
N VAL A 174 6.64 -17.28 6.12
CA VAL A 174 5.19 -17.36 5.98
C VAL A 174 4.71 -18.53 6.82
N LEU A 175 3.89 -18.25 7.84
CA LEU A 175 3.29 -19.27 8.69
C LEU A 175 2.00 -19.80 8.07
N GLU A 176 1.14 -18.90 7.61
CA GLU A 176 -0.14 -19.22 7.00
C GLU A 176 -0.44 -18.27 5.83
N ASN A 177 -1.21 -18.77 4.87
CA ASN A 177 -1.71 -18.01 3.72
C ASN A 177 -3.07 -18.56 3.30
N HIS A 178 -4.14 -17.92 3.75
CA HIS A 178 -5.50 -18.38 3.49
C HIS A 178 -6.45 -17.23 3.16
N ALA A 179 -7.58 -17.56 2.57
CA ALA A 179 -8.68 -16.61 2.39
C ALA A 179 -9.23 -16.18 3.76
N MET A 180 -9.80 -14.96 3.83
CA MET A 180 -10.43 -14.43 5.05
C MET A 180 -11.48 -15.41 5.61
N SER A 181 -12.27 -16.06 4.75
CA SER A 181 -13.28 -17.04 5.15
C SER A 181 -12.74 -18.23 5.95
N TYR A 182 -11.49 -18.64 5.69
CA TYR A 182 -10.83 -19.67 6.49
C TYR A 182 -10.61 -19.18 7.93
N TYR A 183 -10.08 -17.97 8.09
CA TYR A 183 -9.81 -17.42 9.44
C TYR A 183 -11.10 -17.19 10.21
N MET A 184 -12.15 -16.67 9.56
CA MET A 184 -13.44 -16.47 10.20
C MET A 184 -14.03 -17.80 10.74
N LYS A 185 -13.91 -18.89 9.97
CA LYS A 185 -14.32 -20.21 10.42
C LYS A 185 -13.48 -20.72 11.62
N GLN A 186 -12.15 -20.52 11.57
CA GLN A 186 -11.27 -20.91 12.70
C GLN A 186 -11.57 -20.14 13.97
N ILE A 187 -11.95 -18.86 13.84
CA ILE A 187 -12.35 -18.01 14.97
C ILE A 187 -13.64 -18.56 15.60
N GLU A 188 -14.63 -18.89 14.78
CA GLU A 188 -15.90 -19.48 15.23
C GLU A 188 -15.69 -20.85 15.89
N ASP A 189 -14.97 -21.77 15.23
CA ASP A 189 -14.70 -23.13 15.71
C ASP A 189 -13.93 -23.14 17.05
N LYS A 190 -13.10 -22.15 17.31
CA LYS A 190 -12.29 -22.01 18.55
C LYS A 190 -12.89 -21.05 19.57
N GLU A 191 -14.08 -20.53 19.32
CA GLU A 191 -14.78 -19.55 20.19
C GLU A 191 -13.91 -18.29 20.48
N LEU A 192 -13.11 -17.83 19.48
CA LEU A 192 -12.26 -16.65 19.61
C LEU A 192 -13.05 -15.37 19.35
N THR A 193 -12.60 -14.26 19.89
CA THR A 193 -13.28 -12.95 19.74
C THR A 193 -12.95 -12.22 18.45
N GLY A 194 -11.94 -12.68 17.68
CA GLY A 194 -11.53 -12.08 16.40
C GLY A 194 -10.13 -12.51 15.94
N LEU A 195 -9.69 -11.95 14.82
CA LEU A 195 -8.39 -12.25 14.20
C LEU A 195 -7.19 -11.96 15.11
N GLU A 196 -7.26 -10.93 15.95
CA GLU A 196 -6.18 -10.58 16.87
C GLU A 196 -5.91 -11.73 17.85
N GLN A 197 -6.96 -12.31 18.42
CA GLN A 197 -6.84 -13.43 19.34
C GLN A 197 -6.36 -14.70 18.61
N TYR A 198 -6.84 -14.94 17.39
CA TYR A 198 -6.35 -16.04 16.54
C TYR A 198 -4.84 -15.89 16.28
N TYR A 199 -4.40 -14.68 15.90
CA TYR A 199 -2.99 -14.39 15.64
C TYR A 199 -2.10 -14.67 16.86
N LEU A 200 -2.53 -14.28 18.07
CA LEU A 200 -1.78 -14.53 19.32
C LEU A 200 -1.64 -16.03 19.64
N HIS A 201 -2.49 -16.90 19.09
CA HIS A 201 -2.36 -18.34 19.23
C HIS A 201 -1.39 -18.98 18.24
N LEU A 202 -1.03 -18.26 17.15
CA LEU A 202 -0.10 -18.74 16.14
C LEU A 202 1.35 -18.37 16.43
N THR A 203 1.60 -17.34 17.21
CA THR A 203 2.93 -16.75 17.48
C THR A 203 3.36 -16.96 18.91
#